data_8c934d86816261800f8382d9269ba00d
#
_entry.id   8c934d86816261800f8382d9269ba00d
#
_cell.length_a   1.000
_cell.length_b   1.000
_cell.length_c   1.000
_cell.angle_alpha   90.00
_cell.angle_beta   90.00
_cell.angle_gamma   90.00
#
_symmetry.space_group_name_H-M   'P 1'
#
loop_
_entity.id
_entity.type
_entity.pdbx_description
1 polymer ?
#
loop_
_entity_poly.entity_id
_entity_poly.type
_entity_poly.pdbx_seq_one_letter_code
_entity_poly.pdbx_strand_id
1 'polypeptide(L)'
;ISFQSKRLYNINIIHMKLSKVLFIPLTGLFMGGCDMIDYHPYDVRISGQTDINNRNIEKIEANCKDKATIRFVTMGDSQRWYDETLDFVNHLNKRDDIDFVIHGGDYSDFGVTDEFLWQRDIMNKLKVPYVGLIGNHDCLGTGEETFRIVFGDPNFSFIAGRIKFICLNTNAIEFDYSRPIPDFEFINAQLDDRRDEYDRTIFSMHIRPFCMEFNNNVAQVFQYTIKQFPGLLFCTAAHEHRVFEEDFFEDGVMYYMSDCMKHRNYYIFTVTPDGYEREVVYY
;
A
#
# COMPACT_ATOMS: atom_id res chain seq x y z
N ILE A 1 10.60 -87.51 -10.31
CA ILE A 1 10.52 -86.23 -11.01
C ILE A 1 9.08 -85.67 -10.86
N SER A 2 8.65 -85.25 -9.68
CA SER A 2 7.27 -84.64 -9.60
C SER A 2 7.03 -83.83 -8.34
N PHE A 3 8.08 -83.41 -7.57
CA PHE A 3 7.88 -82.69 -6.31
C PHE A 3 8.39 -81.23 -6.29
N GLN A 4 9.08 -80.76 -7.29
CA GLN A 4 9.63 -79.39 -7.29
C GLN A 4 8.74 -78.32 -7.97
N SER A 5 7.84 -78.72 -8.84
CA SER A 5 7.00 -77.73 -9.59
C SER A 5 5.84 -77.12 -8.81
N LYS A 6 5.36 -77.79 -7.74
CA LYS A 6 4.22 -77.33 -6.94
C LYS A 6 4.61 -76.24 -5.88
N ARG A 7 5.87 -76.19 -5.45
CA ARG A 7 6.31 -75.20 -4.45
C ARG A 7 6.58 -73.80 -5.04
N LEU A 8 7.00 -73.77 -6.30
CA LEU A 8 7.24 -72.49 -7.00
C LEU A 8 5.97 -71.74 -7.39
N TYR A 9 4.89 -72.45 -7.68
CA TYR A 9 3.62 -71.82 -8.01
C TYR A 9 2.94 -71.14 -6.84
N ASN A 10 3.11 -71.68 -5.63
CA ASN A 10 2.46 -71.09 -4.45
C ASN A 10 3.19 -69.82 -3.95
N ILE A 11 4.52 -69.71 -4.15
CA ILE A 11 5.29 -68.52 -3.74
C ILE A 11 4.94 -67.34 -4.64
N ASN A 12 4.77 -67.56 -5.94
CA ASN A 12 4.44 -66.48 -6.88
C ASN A 12 3.00 -65.94 -6.69
N ILE A 13 2.06 -66.82 -6.27
CA ILE A 13 0.68 -66.38 -6.02
C ILE A 13 0.58 -65.56 -4.71
N ILE A 14 1.38 -65.89 -3.72
CA ILE A 14 1.42 -65.15 -2.45
C ILE A 14 2.07 -63.79 -2.66
N HIS A 15 3.17 -63.66 -3.43
CA HIS A 15 3.80 -62.38 -3.76
C HIS A 15 2.92 -61.49 -4.64
N MET A 16 2.20 -62.04 -5.62
CA MET A 16 1.27 -61.28 -6.45
C MET A 16 0.06 -60.77 -5.67
N LYS A 17 -0.43 -61.58 -4.70
CA LYS A 17 -1.55 -61.13 -3.87
C LYS A 17 -1.16 -60.07 -2.85
N LEU A 18 0.04 -60.14 -2.27
CA LEU A 18 0.53 -59.14 -1.33
C LEU A 18 0.83 -57.79 -2.01
N SER A 19 1.41 -57.80 -3.20
CA SER A 19 1.70 -56.56 -3.94
C SER A 19 0.44 -55.79 -4.39
N LYS A 20 -0.64 -56.54 -4.73
CA LYS A 20 -1.92 -55.94 -5.13
C LYS A 20 -2.70 -55.39 -3.95
N VAL A 21 -2.58 -55.95 -2.76
CA VAL A 21 -3.24 -55.48 -1.54
C VAL A 21 -2.52 -54.30 -0.92
N LEU A 22 -1.23 -54.18 -1.13
CA LEU A 22 -0.44 -53.02 -0.62
C LEU A 22 -0.51 -51.77 -1.53
N PHE A 23 -0.82 -51.94 -2.81
CA PHE A 23 -0.89 -50.83 -3.76
C PHE A 23 -2.24 -50.09 -3.72
N ILE A 24 -3.34 -50.72 -3.32
CA ILE A 24 -4.66 -50.11 -3.28
C ILE A 24 -4.80 -49.07 -2.16
N PRO A 25 -4.30 -49.28 -0.92
CA PRO A 25 -4.36 -48.22 0.10
C PRO A 25 -3.36 -47.10 -0.11
N LEU A 26 -2.21 -47.34 -0.79
CA LEU A 26 -1.22 -46.27 -1.05
C LEU A 26 -1.67 -45.32 -2.17
N THR A 27 -2.32 -45.83 -3.23
CA THR A 27 -2.95 -45.01 -4.27
C THR A 27 -4.19 -44.27 -3.75
N GLY A 28 -4.94 -44.85 -2.84
CA GLY A 28 -6.09 -44.19 -2.19
C GLY A 28 -5.67 -43.02 -1.28
N LEU A 29 -4.49 -43.08 -0.67
CA LEU A 29 -3.94 -41.96 0.13
C LEU A 29 -3.46 -40.76 -0.74
N PHE A 30 -3.04 -41.03 -1.98
CA PHE A 30 -2.63 -39.98 -2.90
C PHE A 30 -3.79 -39.29 -3.63
N MET A 31 -4.94 -39.97 -3.75
CA MET A 31 -6.11 -39.40 -4.43
C MET A 31 -7.01 -38.58 -3.50
N GLY A 32 -6.84 -38.67 -2.18
CA GLY A 32 -7.55 -37.86 -1.19
C GLY A 32 -6.84 -36.54 -0.81
N GLY A 33 -5.70 -36.25 -1.42
CA GLY A 33 -4.89 -35.11 -1.07
C GLY A 33 -5.17 -33.82 -1.85
N CYS A 34 -5.97 -33.86 -2.90
CA CYS A 34 -6.25 -32.69 -3.73
C CYS A 34 -7.23 -31.69 -3.10
N ASP A 35 -8.05 -32.10 -2.13
CA ASP A 35 -9.02 -31.21 -1.46
C ASP A 35 -8.55 -30.72 -0.08
N MET A 36 -7.31 -31.01 0.34
CA MET A 36 -6.83 -30.62 1.66
C MET A 36 -6.17 -29.23 1.72
N ILE A 37 -5.98 -28.56 0.59
CA ILE A 37 -5.42 -27.19 0.54
C ILE A 37 -6.42 -26.32 -0.21
N ASP A 38 -7.39 -25.81 0.51
CA ASP A 38 -8.31 -24.77 0.03
C ASP A 38 -7.68 -23.40 0.31
N TYR A 39 -6.52 -23.12 -0.33
CA TYR A 39 -5.81 -21.86 -0.28
C TYR A 39 -5.45 -21.39 -1.68
N HIS A 40 -5.90 -20.19 -2.00
CA HIS A 40 -5.46 -19.48 -3.20
C HIS A 40 -4.78 -18.16 -2.78
N PRO A 41 -3.62 -17.79 -3.35
CA PRO A 41 -2.92 -16.55 -2.97
C PRO A 41 -3.77 -15.28 -3.09
N TYR A 42 -4.77 -15.28 -3.97
CA TYR A 42 -5.73 -14.19 -4.15
C TYR A 42 -7.02 -14.34 -3.34
N ASP A 43 -7.08 -15.27 -2.38
CA ASP A 43 -8.19 -15.30 -1.43
C ASP A 43 -8.13 -14.10 -0.50
N VAL A 44 -9.21 -13.33 -0.45
CA VAL A 44 -9.30 -12.17 0.45
C VAL A 44 -9.72 -12.66 1.84
N ARG A 45 -8.79 -13.25 2.58
CA ARG A 45 -8.97 -13.71 3.96
C ARG A 45 -8.23 -12.76 4.91
N ILE A 46 -8.91 -11.73 5.36
CA ILE A 46 -8.31 -10.68 6.17
C ILE A 46 -8.49 -10.98 7.66
N SER A 47 -7.38 -10.93 8.39
CA SER A 47 -7.34 -11.01 9.85
C SER A 47 -6.68 -9.77 10.43
N GLY A 48 -6.94 -9.47 11.71
CA GLY A 48 -6.34 -8.33 12.40
C GLY A 48 -7.06 -7.02 12.14
N GLN A 49 -6.33 -5.91 12.21
CA GLN A 49 -6.91 -4.57 12.07
C GLN A 49 -7.27 -4.26 10.62
N THR A 50 -8.41 -3.64 10.44
CA THR A 50 -8.96 -3.14 9.17
C THR A 50 -9.33 -1.67 9.31
N ASP A 51 -9.62 -1.02 8.20
CA ASP A 51 -10.03 0.39 8.15
C ASP A 51 -9.00 1.32 8.82
N ILE A 52 -7.74 1.09 8.47
CA ILE A 52 -6.58 1.74 9.11
C ILE A 52 -6.61 3.26 8.91
N ASN A 53 -6.93 3.71 7.68
CA ASN A 53 -6.92 5.14 7.37
C ASN A 53 -7.92 5.89 8.23
N ASN A 54 -9.19 5.49 8.26
CA ASN A 54 -10.22 6.19 9.04
C ASN A 54 -9.86 6.25 10.52
N ARG A 55 -9.43 5.11 11.10
CA ARG A 55 -9.03 5.05 12.52
C ARG A 55 -7.84 5.94 12.86
N ASN A 56 -6.89 6.04 11.94
CA ASN A 56 -5.70 6.84 12.17
C ASN A 56 -5.94 8.32 11.83
N ILE A 57 -6.81 8.64 10.87
CA ILE A 57 -7.27 10.00 10.60
C ILE A 57 -7.90 10.62 11.86
N GLU A 58 -8.80 9.90 12.53
CA GLU A 58 -9.36 10.38 13.80
C GLU A 58 -8.29 10.75 14.83
N LYS A 59 -7.22 9.93 14.94
CA LYS A 59 -6.10 10.22 15.85
C LYS A 59 -5.26 11.41 15.37
N ILE A 60 -4.96 11.48 14.05
CA ILE A 60 -4.18 12.58 13.47
C ILE A 60 -4.90 13.90 13.71
N GLU A 61 -6.18 13.97 13.37
CA GLU A 61 -6.99 15.17 13.54
C GLU A 61 -7.09 15.61 15.01
N ALA A 62 -7.32 14.64 15.91
CA ALA A 62 -7.38 14.93 17.34
C ALA A 62 -6.04 15.43 17.90
N ASN A 63 -4.92 14.78 17.52
CA ASN A 63 -3.59 15.11 18.01
C ASN A 63 -3.04 16.43 17.43
N CYS A 64 -3.48 16.80 16.22
CA CYS A 64 -2.97 17.96 15.50
C CYS A 64 -3.89 19.20 15.57
N LYS A 65 -5.10 19.09 16.14
CA LYS A 65 -6.14 20.12 16.10
C LYS A 65 -5.66 21.53 16.41
N ASP A 66 -4.85 21.68 17.46
CA ASP A 66 -4.41 22.98 17.95
C ASP A 66 -2.93 23.26 17.61
N LYS A 67 -2.31 22.47 16.75
CA LYS A 67 -0.91 22.65 16.36
C LYS A 67 -0.78 23.67 15.26
N ALA A 68 0.09 24.65 15.46
CA ALA A 68 0.50 25.62 14.44
C ALA A 68 1.56 25.04 13.49
N THR A 69 2.38 24.11 13.99
CA THR A 69 3.41 23.41 13.21
C THR A 69 3.05 21.94 13.09
N ILE A 70 3.02 21.41 11.88
CA ILE A 70 2.80 20.00 11.59
C ILE A 70 4.08 19.41 11.02
N ARG A 71 4.51 18.30 11.60
CA ARG A 71 5.70 17.58 11.16
C ARG A 71 5.36 16.16 10.80
N PHE A 72 5.44 15.82 9.52
CA PHE A 72 5.05 14.51 9.03
C PHE A 72 6.09 13.90 8.11
N VAL A 73 6.00 12.58 7.95
CA VAL A 73 6.90 11.77 7.14
C VAL A 73 6.16 11.27 5.90
N THR A 74 6.86 11.25 4.74
CA THR A 74 6.43 10.47 3.58
C THR A 74 7.45 9.39 3.26
N MET A 75 6.98 8.20 2.97
CA MET A 75 7.72 7.03 2.50
C MET A 75 6.79 6.20 1.62
N GLY A 76 7.28 5.23 0.86
CA GLY A 76 6.44 4.40 0.01
C GLY A 76 7.20 3.23 -0.58
N ASP A 77 6.57 2.51 -1.52
CA ASP A 77 7.19 1.41 -2.27
C ASP A 77 7.87 0.40 -1.31
N SER A 78 7.06 -0.08 -0.36
CA SER A 78 7.53 -0.99 0.70
C SER A 78 7.42 -2.46 0.33
N GLN A 79 6.77 -2.78 -0.81
CA GLN A 79 6.63 -4.15 -1.31
C GLN A 79 7.96 -4.89 -1.26
N ARG A 80 7.95 -6.18 -0.87
CA ARG A 80 9.12 -7.07 -0.67
C ARG A 80 10.21 -6.59 0.31
N TRP A 81 10.23 -5.30 0.69
CA TRP A 81 11.24 -4.70 1.58
C TRP A 81 10.79 -4.69 3.05
N TYR A 82 10.40 -5.87 3.57
CA TYR A 82 9.84 -6.01 4.93
C TYR A 82 10.84 -5.67 6.02
N ASP A 83 12.09 -6.12 5.87
CA ASP A 83 13.16 -5.83 6.85
C ASP A 83 13.51 -4.34 6.86
N GLU A 84 13.63 -3.73 5.69
CA GLU A 84 13.90 -2.31 5.54
C GLU A 84 12.75 -1.44 6.09
N THR A 85 11.51 -1.88 5.88
CA THR A 85 10.34 -1.22 6.46
C THR A 85 10.31 -1.37 7.99
N LEU A 86 10.71 -2.52 8.51
CA LEU A 86 10.85 -2.70 9.96
C LEU A 86 11.99 -1.83 10.54
N ASP A 87 13.10 -1.70 9.82
CA ASP A 87 14.21 -0.80 10.19
C ASP A 87 13.73 0.66 10.21
N PHE A 88 12.92 1.10 9.23
CA PHE A 88 12.26 2.40 9.23
C PHE A 88 11.42 2.62 10.48
N VAL A 89 10.54 1.69 10.80
CA VAL A 89 9.67 1.75 11.99
C VAL A 89 10.52 1.87 13.27
N ASN A 90 11.56 1.03 13.39
CA ASN A 90 12.46 1.06 14.53
C ASN A 90 13.26 2.36 14.62
N HIS A 91 13.65 2.93 13.48
CA HIS A 91 14.34 4.21 13.41
C HIS A 91 13.40 5.35 13.80
N LEU A 92 12.21 5.43 13.20
CA LEU A 92 11.24 6.50 13.45
C LEU A 92 10.72 6.48 14.89
N ASN A 93 10.55 5.32 15.49
CA ASN A 93 10.11 5.15 16.86
C ASN A 93 11.08 5.68 17.93
N LYS A 94 12.32 6.07 17.56
CA LYS A 94 13.28 6.78 18.43
C LYS A 94 13.02 8.28 18.47
N ARG A 95 12.16 8.79 17.59
CA ARG A 95 11.79 10.21 17.47
C ARG A 95 10.47 10.46 18.19
N ASP A 96 10.33 11.64 18.75
CA ASP A 96 9.12 12.11 19.44
C ASP A 96 8.57 13.42 18.82
N ASP A 97 9.16 13.84 17.70
CA ASP A 97 8.89 15.09 17.03
C ASP A 97 8.07 14.93 15.72
N ILE A 98 7.56 13.73 15.44
CA ILE A 98 6.75 13.43 14.25
C ILE A 98 5.28 13.27 14.64
N ASP A 99 4.39 13.89 13.89
CA ASP A 99 2.94 13.83 14.12
C ASP A 99 2.30 12.59 13.50
N PHE A 100 2.66 12.26 12.26
CA PHE A 100 2.14 11.10 11.52
C PHE A 100 3.01 10.74 10.30
N VAL A 101 2.66 9.62 9.67
CA VAL A 101 3.32 9.12 8.44
C VAL A 101 2.29 8.99 7.33
N ILE A 102 2.66 9.36 6.10
CA ILE A 102 1.94 9.03 4.86
C ILE A 102 2.76 7.97 4.13
N HIS A 103 2.18 6.79 3.95
CA HIS A 103 2.74 5.75 3.10
C HIS A 103 2.23 5.94 1.67
N GLY A 104 3.13 6.16 0.75
CA GLY A 104 2.86 6.58 -0.63
C GLY A 104 2.31 5.50 -1.57
N GLY A 105 2.00 4.30 -1.07
CA GLY A 105 1.50 3.18 -1.88
C GLY A 105 2.53 2.09 -2.11
N ASP A 106 2.12 1.05 -2.84
CA ASP A 106 2.89 -0.17 -3.10
C ASP A 106 3.27 -0.91 -1.82
N TYR A 107 2.24 -1.41 -1.12
CA TYR A 107 2.38 -2.32 0.02
C TYR A 107 2.65 -3.75 -0.43
N SER A 108 2.04 -4.16 -1.54
CA SER A 108 2.16 -5.49 -2.12
C SER A 108 3.02 -5.46 -3.38
N ASP A 109 3.55 -6.62 -3.77
CA ASP A 109 4.29 -6.80 -5.02
C ASP A 109 3.38 -7.34 -6.14
N PHE A 110 2.38 -8.13 -5.74
CA PHE A 110 1.49 -8.85 -6.66
C PHE A 110 -0.01 -8.69 -6.33
N GLY A 111 -0.40 -7.82 -5.43
CA GLY A 111 -1.77 -7.66 -4.97
C GLY A 111 -2.27 -8.85 -4.12
N VAL A 112 -1.35 -9.60 -3.52
CA VAL A 112 -1.68 -10.76 -2.68
C VAL A 112 -2.05 -10.30 -1.28
N THR A 113 -3.13 -10.83 -0.72
CA THR A 113 -3.66 -10.43 0.60
C THR A 113 -2.60 -10.49 1.70
N ASP A 114 -1.80 -11.55 1.77
CA ASP A 114 -0.78 -11.72 2.81
C ASP A 114 0.29 -10.61 2.78
N GLU A 115 0.66 -10.10 1.60
CA GLU A 115 1.64 -9.01 1.46
C GLU A 115 1.14 -7.73 2.14
N PHE A 116 -0.14 -7.38 1.96
CA PHE A 116 -0.76 -6.25 2.67
C PHE A 116 -0.77 -6.47 4.18
N LEU A 117 -1.11 -7.69 4.62
CA LEU A 117 -1.18 -8.00 6.05
C LEU A 117 0.21 -7.92 6.70
N TRP A 118 1.25 -8.40 6.04
CA TRP A 118 2.64 -8.30 6.55
C TRP A 118 3.10 -6.85 6.66
N GLN A 119 2.91 -6.05 5.62
CA GLN A 119 3.28 -4.63 5.66
C GLN A 119 2.46 -3.85 6.69
N ARG A 120 1.14 -4.07 6.76
CA ARG A 120 0.28 -3.50 7.80
C ARG A 120 0.80 -3.83 9.20
N ASP A 121 1.13 -5.09 9.45
CA ASP A 121 1.56 -5.52 10.78
C ASP A 121 2.95 -4.96 11.17
N ILE A 122 3.79 -4.65 10.18
CA ILE A 122 5.03 -3.90 10.40
C ILE A 122 4.71 -2.44 10.72
N MET A 123 3.92 -1.77 9.87
CA MET A 123 3.56 -0.36 10.05
C MET A 123 2.77 -0.10 11.34
N ASN A 124 1.95 -1.04 11.80
CA ASN A 124 1.22 -0.96 13.07
C ASN A 124 2.14 -0.94 14.30
N LYS A 125 3.45 -1.18 14.16
CA LYS A 125 4.43 -1.01 15.25
C LYS A 125 4.91 0.44 15.40
N LEU A 126 4.51 1.35 14.52
CA LEU A 126 4.76 2.79 14.66
C LEU A 126 4.07 3.32 15.92
N LYS A 127 4.77 4.20 16.64
CA LYS A 127 4.20 4.93 17.78
C LYS A 127 3.28 6.07 17.37
N VAL A 128 3.49 6.60 16.17
CA VAL A 128 2.67 7.65 15.56
C VAL A 128 1.67 7.03 14.58
N PRO A 129 0.49 7.64 14.37
CA PRO A 129 -0.46 7.15 13.39
C PRO A 129 0.10 7.28 11.96
N TYR A 130 -0.38 6.42 11.06
CA TYR A 130 -0.07 6.50 9.64
C TYR A 130 -1.32 6.34 8.78
N VAL A 131 -1.27 6.89 7.58
CA VAL A 131 -2.26 6.66 6.51
C VAL A 131 -1.56 6.10 5.29
N GLY A 132 -2.28 5.31 4.50
CA GLY A 132 -1.74 4.67 3.30
C GLY A 132 -2.51 5.01 2.04
N LEU A 133 -1.77 5.31 0.99
CA LEU A 133 -2.29 5.43 -0.36
C LEU A 133 -2.22 4.08 -1.06
N ILE A 134 -3.02 3.93 -2.13
CA ILE A 134 -2.93 2.76 -3.01
C ILE A 134 -1.89 2.99 -4.10
N GLY A 135 -0.98 2.02 -4.31
CA GLY A 135 -0.05 2.02 -5.43
C GLY A 135 -0.52 1.14 -6.59
N ASN A 136 0.20 1.13 -7.70
CA ASN A 136 -0.18 0.34 -8.88
C ASN A 136 -0.02 -1.17 -8.64
N HIS A 137 1.01 -1.60 -7.92
CA HIS A 137 1.15 -3.00 -7.53
C HIS A 137 0.02 -3.48 -6.60
N ASP A 138 -0.52 -2.57 -5.79
CA ASP A 138 -1.66 -2.83 -4.91
C ASP A 138 -2.99 -3.03 -5.67
N CYS A 139 -3.04 -2.67 -6.96
CA CYS A 139 -4.22 -2.86 -7.81
C CYS A 139 -4.25 -4.23 -8.50
N LEU A 140 -3.17 -5.01 -8.45
CA LEU A 140 -3.06 -6.30 -9.11
C LEU A 140 -3.95 -7.36 -8.44
N GLY A 141 -4.40 -8.35 -9.20
CA GLY A 141 -5.19 -9.47 -8.69
C GLY A 141 -6.43 -9.03 -7.89
N THR A 142 -6.49 -9.38 -6.61
CA THR A 142 -7.53 -8.96 -5.66
C THR A 142 -7.06 -7.85 -4.72
N GLY A 143 -5.95 -7.19 -5.07
CA GLY A 143 -5.28 -6.25 -4.19
C GLY A 143 -6.11 -4.99 -3.91
N GLU A 144 -6.86 -4.44 -4.89
CA GLU A 144 -7.76 -3.30 -4.62
C GLU A 144 -8.83 -3.65 -3.57
N GLU A 145 -9.44 -4.84 -3.66
CA GLU A 145 -10.42 -5.30 -2.67
C GLU A 145 -9.77 -5.44 -1.29
N THR A 146 -8.58 -6.03 -1.24
CA THR A 146 -7.80 -6.17 -0.02
C THR A 146 -7.44 -4.81 0.57
N PHE A 147 -6.96 -3.87 -0.26
CA PHE A 147 -6.63 -2.51 0.16
C PHE A 147 -7.84 -1.82 0.78
N ARG A 148 -9.01 -1.87 0.12
CA ARG A 148 -10.24 -1.24 0.63
C ARG A 148 -10.66 -1.78 2.00
N ILE A 149 -10.48 -3.07 2.25
CA ILE A 149 -10.82 -3.65 3.55
C ILE A 149 -9.77 -3.28 4.61
N VAL A 150 -8.47 -3.36 4.26
CA VAL A 150 -7.39 -3.13 5.21
C VAL A 150 -7.21 -1.65 5.52
N PHE A 151 -7.20 -0.79 4.49
CA PHE A 151 -6.89 0.63 4.63
C PHE A 151 -8.11 1.54 4.51
N GLY A 152 -9.11 1.21 3.71
CA GLY A 152 -10.29 2.02 3.45
C GLY A 152 -10.34 2.52 2.00
N ASP A 153 -11.08 3.57 1.76
CA ASP A 153 -11.20 4.15 0.42
C ASP A 153 -9.85 4.65 -0.11
N PRO A 154 -9.55 4.45 -1.41
CA PRO A 154 -8.29 4.89 -2.01
C PRO A 154 -8.22 6.41 -2.25
N ASN A 155 -9.35 7.12 -2.23
CA ASN A 155 -9.42 8.57 -2.20
C ASN A 155 -9.97 9.01 -0.85
N PHE A 156 -9.21 9.82 -0.12
CA PHE A 156 -9.62 10.31 1.19
C PHE A 156 -8.98 11.66 1.51
N SER A 157 -9.49 12.36 2.51
CA SER A 157 -8.89 13.59 3.00
C SER A 157 -8.95 13.66 4.53
N PHE A 158 -8.08 14.46 5.12
CA PHE A 158 -8.05 14.76 6.54
C PHE A 158 -7.43 16.13 6.79
N ILE A 159 -7.63 16.67 8.01
CA ILE A 159 -7.07 17.96 8.41
C ILE A 159 -6.14 17.77 9.60
N ALA A 160 -4.89 18.21 9.45
CA ALA A 160 -3.93 18.30 10.54
C ALA A 160 -3.58 19.77 10.81
N GLY A 161 -3.93 20.27 11.99
CA GLY A 161 -3.89 21.72 12.26
C GLY A 161 -4.84 22.46 11.34
N ARG A 162 -4.28 23.33 10.50
CA ARG A 162 -5.04 24.06 9.47
C ARG A 162 -4.63 23.68 8.04
N ILE A 163 -4.12 22.47 7.87
CA ILE A 163 -3.68 21.92 6.58
C ILE A 163 -4.59 20.76 6.19
N LYS A 164 -5.25 20.87 5.03
CA LYS A 164 -6.00 19.76 4.44
C LYS A 164 -5.07 18.92 3.60
N PHE A 165 -5.00 17.64 3.91
CA PHE A 165 -4.32 16.60 3.14
C PHE A 165 -5.36 15.91 2.26
N ILE A 166 -5.09 15.84 0.96
CA ILE A 166 -5.93 15.18 -0.02
C ILE A 166 -5.13 14.05 -0.66
N CYS A 167 -5.53 12.82 -0.38
CA CYS A 167 -4.89 11.60 -0.79
C CYS A 167 -5.67 10.98 -1.95
N LEU A 168 -4.99 10.71 -3.07
CA LEU A 168 -5.63 10.35 -4.33
C LEU A 168 -5.11 9.03 -4.88
N ASN A 169 -6.02 8.21 -5.40
CA ASN A 169 -5.68 7.17 -6.34
C ASN A 169 -5.39 7.80 -7.71
N THR A 170 -4.19 7.58 -8.23
CA THR A 170 -3.74 8.07 -9.53
C THR A 170 -3.30 6.94 -10.49
N ASN A 171 -3.57 5.68 -10.14
CA ASN A 171 -3.16 4.47 -10.86
C ASN A 171 -4.08 4.19 -12.07
N ALA A 172 -4.15 5.11 -13.03
CA ALA A 172 -5.15 5.08 -14.09
C ALA A 172 -5.00 3.89 -15.05
N ILE A 173 -3.78 3.46 -15.33
CA ILE A 173 -3.50 2.37 -16.29
C ILE A 173 -3.99 1.02 -15.77
N GLU A 174 -4.00 0.82 -14.44
CA GLU A 174 -4.42 -0.43 -13.80
C GLU A 174 -5.93 -0.70 -13.96
N PHE A 175 -6.69 0.32 -14.32
CA PHE A 175 -8.15 0.24 -14.49
C PHE A 175 -8.59 0.34 -15.96
N ASP A 176 -7.67 0.24 -16.92
CA ASP A 176 -7.95 0.36 -18.37
C ASP A 176 -8.85 1.56 -18.71
N TYR A 177 -8.68 2.67 -17.97
CA TYR A 177 -9.54 3.87 -18.04
C TYR A 177 -11.04 3.60 -17.81
N SER A 178 -11.38 2.47 -17.21
CA SER A 178 -12.77 2.09 -16.90
C SER A 178 -13.37 2.92 -15.76
N ARG A 179 -12.53 3.64 -15.01
CA ARG A 179 -12.91 4.52 -13.90
C ARG A 179 -12.31 5.92 -14.07
N PRO A 180 -12.93 6.95 -13.48
CA PRO A 180 -12.39 8.31 -13.48
C PRO A 180 -11.18 8.39 -12.52
N ILE A 181 -9.97 8.17 -13.03
CA ILE A 181 -8.73 8.27 -12.26
C ILE A 181 -7.80 9.26 -12.96
N PRO A 182 -7.37 10.35 -12.29
CA PRO A 182 -7.83 10.83 -10.97
C PRO A 182 -9.33 11.13 -10.91
N ASP A 183 -9.93 10.95 -9.74
CA ASP A 183 -11.36 11.21 -9.52
C ASP A 183 -11.61 12.71 -9.31
N PHE A 184 -12.00 13.40 -10.37
CA PHE A 184 -12.29 14.84 -10.33
C PHE A 184 -13.57 15.18 -9.57
N GLU A 185 -14.54 14.25 -9.46
CA GLU A 185 -15.73 14.47 -8.66
C GLU A 185 -15.36 14.52 -7.17
N PHE A 186 -14.56 13.55 -6.72
CA PHE A 186 -13.99 13.56 -5.38
C PHE A 186 -13.15 14.82 -5.14
N ILE A 187 -12.21 15.16 -6.03
CA ILE A 187 -11.34 16.34 -5.87
C ILE A 187 -12.19 17.61 -5.73
N ASN A 188 -13.15 17.83 -6.62
CA ASN A 188 -13.98 19.03 -6.59
C ASN A 188 -14.85 19.10 -5.31
N ALA A 189 -15.37 17.98 -4.83
CA ALA A 189 -16.12 17.94 -3.58
C ALA A 189 -15.27 18.37 -2.37
N GLN A 190 -13.95 18.14 -2.41
CA GLN A 190 -13.04 18.54 -1.33
C GLN A 190 -12.82 20.06 -1.23
N LEU A 191 -13.12 20.85 -2.27
CA LEU A 191 -12.99 22.30 -2.22
C LEU A 191 -13.91 22.93 -1.18
N ASP A 192 -15.15 22.45 -1.09
CA ASP A 192 -16.16 22.97 -0.18
C ASP A 192 -16.24 22.19 1.14
N ASP A 193 -15.74 20.95 1.14
CA ASP A 193 -15.77 20.11 2.33
C ASP A 193 -14.87 20.70 3.43
N ARG A 194 -15.48 20.98 4.61
CA ARG A 194 -14.79 21.52 5.80
C ARG A 194 -14.01 22.81 5.51
N ARG A 195 -14.52 23.66 4.59
CA ARG A 195 -13.80 24.81 4.02
C ARG A 195 -13.28 25.82 5.06
N ASP A 196 -13.97 25.98 6.17
CA ASP A 196 -13.59 26.92 7.23
C ASP A 196 -12.51 26.36 8.18
N GLU A 197 -12.19 25.06 8.08
CA GLU A 197 -11.26 24.39 8.98
C GLU A 197 -9.80 24.42 8.49
N TYR A 198 -9.54 24.80 7.23
CA TYR A 198 -8.20 24.83 6.65
C TYR A 198 -7.95 26.09 5.80
N ASP A 199 -6.68 26.45 5.69
CA ASP A 199 -6.21 27.55 4.85
C ASP A 199 -5.03 27.15 3.94
N ARG A 200 -4.55 25.91 4.09
CA ARG A 200 -3.47 25.33 3.29
C ARG A 200 -3.82 23.92 2.87
N THR A 201 -3.22 23.50 1.76
CA THR A 201 -3.51 22.18 1.18
C THR A 201 -2.22 21.48 0.75
N ILE A 202 -2.18 20.17 0.92
CA ILE A 202 -1.14 19.27 0.39
C ILE A 202 -1.84 18.11 -0.31
N PHE A 203 -1.40 17.78 -1.52
CA PHE A 203 -1.86 16.60 -2.24
C PHE A 203 -0.84 15.47 -2.12
N SER A 204 -1.33 14.25 -1.89
CA SER A 204 -0.51 13.05 -1.85
C SER A 204 -1.08 12.02 -2.80
N MET A 205 -0.21 11.40 -3.60
CA MET A 205 -0.58 10.41 -4.62
C MET A 205 0.53 9.37 -4.76
N HIS A 206 0.24 8.26 -5.40
CA HIS A 206 1.29 7.30 -5.72
C HIS A 206 2.02 7.70 -7.01
N ILE A 207 1.29 7.88 -8.10
CA ILE A 207 1.81 8.20 -9.42
C ILE A 207 1.60 9.70 -9.70
N ARG A 208 2.67 10.42 -10.00
CA ARG A 208 2.63 11.84 -10.33
C ARG A 208 2.22 12.10 -11.80
N PRO A 209 1.73 13.30 -12.13
CA PRO A 209 1.61 13.74 -13.52
C PRO A 209 2.93 13.57 -14.30
N PHE A 210 2.81 13.29 -15.58
CA PHE A 210 3.90 13.00 -16.54
C PHE A 210 4.69 11.71 -16.26
N CYS A 211 4.31 10.90 -15.28
CA CYS A 211 4.69 9.50 -15.27
C CYS A 211 3.88 8.73 -16.31
N MET A 212 4.42 7.63 -16.83
CA MET A 212 3.78 6.88 -17.92
C MET A 212 2.41 6.29 -17.49
N GLU A 213 2.30 5.89 -16.23
CA GLU A 213 1.11 5.27 -15.65
C GLU A 213 0.03 6.27 -15.22
N PHE A 214 0.35 7.56 -15.16
CA PHE A 214 -0.63 8.62 -14.92
C PHE A 214 -1.50 8.84 -16.17
N ASN A 215 -2.75 9.22 -15.98
CA ASN A 215 -3.59 9.65 -17.11
C ASN A 215 -3.15 11.04 -17.62
N ASN A 216 -2.11 11.06 -18.43
CA ASN A 216 -1.51 12.31 -18.92
C ASN A 216 -2.42 13.13 -19.84
N ASN A 217 -3.54 12.56 -20.34
CA ASN A 217 -4.54 13.33 -21.07
C ASN A 217 -5.22 14.39 -20.20
N VAL A 218 -5.22 14.20 -18.89
CA VAL A 218 -5.85 15.14 -17.94
C VAL A 218 -4.84 15.86 -17.04
N ALA A 219 -3.52 15.68 -17.25
CA ALA A 219 -2.49 16.24 -16.37
C ALA A 219 -2.63 17.77 -16.19
N GLN A 220 -2.88 18.51 -17.28
CA GLN A 220 -3.08 19.96 -17.21
C GLN A 220 -4.36 20.36 -16.47
N VAL A 221 -5.45 19.61 -16.69
CA VAL A 221 -6.71 19.84 -15.95
C VAL A 221 -6.54 19.50 -14.48
N PHE A 222 -5.82 18.43 -14.17
CA PHE A 222 -5.48 18.05 -12.80
C PHE A 222 -4.74 19.18 -12.09
N GLN A 223 -3.65 19.67 -12.67
CA GLN A 223 -2.88 20.78 -12.10
C GLN A 223 -3.73 22.04 -11.92
N TYR A 224 -4.52 22.40 -12.94
CA TYR A 224 -5.43 23.53 -12.84
C TYR A 224 -6.42 23.36 -11.67
N THR A 225 -7.00 22.16 -11.51
CA THR A 225 -7.98 21.87 -10.47
C THR A 225 -7.38 21.95 -9.07
N ILE A 226 -6.22 21.33 -8.84
CA ILE A 226 -5.60 21.35 -7.51
C ILE A 226 -5.13 22.75 -7.11
N LYS A 227 -4.79 23.62 -8.06
CA LYS A 227 -4.43 25.03 -7.80
C LYS A 227 -5.62 25.89 -7.38
N GLN A 228 -6.86 25.42 -7.46
CA GLN A 228 -8.02 26.12 -6.91
C GLN A 228 -8.09 25.99 -5.37
N PHE A 229 -7.35 25.06 -4.79
CA PHE A 229 -7.38 24.85 -3.35
C PHE A 229 -6.62 25.94 -2.59
N PRO A 230 -7.14 26.35 -1.43
CA PRO A 230 -6.51 27.37 -0.61
C PRO A 230 -5.09 26.99 -0.21
N GLY A 231 -4.16 27.90 -0.47
CA GLY A 231 -2.78 27.79 0.00
C GLY A 231 -2.13 26.46 -0.36
N LEU A 232 -2.31 25.97 -1.60
CA LEU A 232 -1.62 24.76 -2.09
C LEU A 232 -0.12 24.91 -1.89
N LEU A 233 0.48 24.07 -1.05
CA LEU A 233 1.89 24.15 -0.70
C LEU A 233 2.76 23.35 -1.65
N PHE A 234 2.44 22.07 -1.81
CA PHE A 234 3.17 21.13 -2.65
C PHE A 234 2.40 19.81 -2.82
N CYS A 235 2.92 18.93 -3.65
CA CYS A 235 2.46 17.56 -3.83
C CYS A 235 3.53 16.56 -3.39
N THR A 236 3.11 15.38 -2.88
CA THR A 236 3.99 14.23 -2.63
C THR A 236 3.59 13.05 -3.49
N ALA A 237 4.59 12.30 -3.96
CA ALA A 237 4.37 11.06 -4.72
C ALA A 237 5.43 10.01 -4.37
N ALA A 238 5.27 8.79 -4.94
CA ALA A 238 6.19 7.67 -4.79
C ALA A 238 6.46 7.02 -6.17
N HIS A 239 6.42 5.68 -6.30
CA HIS A 239 6.44 4.93 -7.55
C HIS A 239 7.79 4.87 -8.31
N GLU A 240 8.55 5.96 -8.38
CA GLU A 240 9.75 6.02 -9.23
C GLU A 240 11.02 5.49 -8.55
N HIS A 241 10.93 5.00 -7.33
CA HIS A 241 12.02 4.39 -6.55
C HIS A 241 13.29 5.27 -6.50
N ARG A 242 13.14 6.56 -6.39
CA ARG A 242 14.24 7.54 -6.24
C ARG A 242 13.77 8.82 -5.57
N VAL A 243 14.62 9.38 -4.74
CA VAL A 243 14.41 10.71 -4.19
C VAL A 243 14.68 11.76 -5.26
N PHE A 244 13.68 12.58 -5.57
CA PHE A 244 13.87 13.80 -6.35
C PHE A 244 12.69 14.76 -6.13
N GLU A 245 12.84 16.00 -6.62
CA GLU A 245 11.82 17.04 -6.55
C GLU A 245 11.83 17.86 -7.82
N GLU A 246 10.64 18.23 -8.29
CA GLU A 246 10.51 18.98 -9.54
C GLU A 246 9.21 19.78 -9.58
N ASP A 247 9.26 20.97 -10.19
CA ASP A 247 8.09 21.72 -10.61
C ASP A 247 7.76 21.37 -12.06
N PHE A 248 6.97 20.32 -12.25
CA PHE A 248 6.66 19.76 -13.58
C PHE A 248 5.84 20.68 -14.48
N PHE A 249 5.18 21.67 -13.91
CA PHE A 249 4.31 22.59 -14.66
C PHE A 249 4.89 23.99 -14.74
N GLU A 250 6.08 24.23 -14.16
CA GLU A 250 6.76 25.52 -14.10
C GLU A 250 5.85 26.64 -13.53
N ASP A 251 5.05 26.29 -12.51
CA ASP A 251 4.00 27.17 -11.96
C ASP A 251 4.10 27.39 -10.43
N GLY A 252 5.21 26.97 -9.85
CA GLY A 252 5.56 27.13 -8.43
C GLY A 252 5.08 25.98 -7.52
N VAL A 253 4.39 24.97 -8.04
CA VAL A 253 3.96 23.81 -7.26
C VAL A 253 5.01 22.71 -7.36
N MET A 254 5.72 22.48 -6.27
CA MET A 254 6.71 21.40 -6.19
C MET A 254 6.07 20.05 -5.97
N TYR A 255 6.61 19.02 -6.63
CA TYR A 255 6.32 17.61 -6.40
C TYR A 255 7.54 16.94 -5.78
N TYR A 256 7.34 16.23 -4.67
CA TYR A 256 8.38 15.51 -3.92
C TYR A 256 8.15 14.01 -4.06
N MET A 257 9.11 13.29 -4.64
CA MET A 257 9.03 11.85 -4.86
C MET A 257 9.83 11.10 -3.83
N SER A 258 9.14 10.21 -3.10
CA SER A 258 9.76 9.28 -2.16
C SER A 258 10.44 8.12 -2.90
N ASP A 259 11.52 7.62 -2.33
CA ASP A 259 12.22 6.42 -2.79
C ASP A 259 11.55 5.15 -2.25
N CYS A 260 11.92 3.99 -2.78
CA CYS A 260 11.51 2.71 -2.22
C CYS A 260 12.28 2.38 -0.92
N MET A 261 11.68 1.56 -0.08
CA MET A 261 12.25 1.24 1.24
C MET A 261 13.60 0.51 1.17
N LYS A 262 13.94 -0.09 0.02
CA LYS A 262 15.26 -0.69 -0.23
C LYS A 262 16.41 0.23 0.13
N HIS A 263 16.28 1.52 -0.14
CA HIS A 263 17.36 2.49 0.01
C HIS A 263 17.38 3.16 1.38
N ARG A 264 16.51 2.75 2.30
CA ARG A 264 16.48 3.20 3.70
C ARG A 264 16.50 4.72 3.84
N ASN A 265 15.53 5.38 3.22
CA ASN A 265 15.36 6.82 3.34
C ASN A 265 13.87 7.19 3.37
N TYR A 266 13.59 8.40 3.83
CA TYR A 266 12.25 8.99 3.86
C TYR A 266 12.35 10.51 3.93
N TYR A 267 11.29 11.21 3.51
CA TYR A 267 11.17 12.64 3.73
C TYR A 267 10.55 12.96 5.09
N ILE A 268 11.02 14.05 5.71
CA ILE A 268 10.29 14.75 6.76
C ILE A 268 9.92 16.13 6.23
N PHE A 269 8.66 16.48 6.35
CA PHE A 269 8.15 17.82 6.09
C PHE A 269 7.79 18.50 7.40
N THR A 270 8.24 19.74 7.58
CA THR A 270 7.88 20.62 8.68
C THR A 270 7.12 21.79 8.11
N VAL A 271 5.81 21.85 8.34
CA VAL A 271 4.94 22.92 7.85
C VAL A 271 4.60 23.85 9.00
N THR A 272 4.96 25.12 8.84
CA THR A 272 4.73 26.21 9.81
C THR A 272 3.76 27.24 9.22
N PRO A 273 3.27 28.22 10.01
CA PRO A 273 2.48 29.32 9.45
C PRO A 273 3.17 30.09 8.33
N ASP A 274 4.50 30.16 8.37
CA ASP A 274 5.31 30.98 7.45
C ASP A 274 5.74 30.23 6.18
N GLY A 275 5.55 28.90 6.12
CA GLY A 275 5.94 28.09 4.97
C GLY A 275 6.22 26.64 5.35
N TYR A 276 7.09 26.00 4.62
CA TYR A 276 7.50 24.63 4.93
C TYR A 276 8.99 24.38 4.64
N GLU A 277 9.52 23.40 5.35
CA GLU A 277 10.86 22.85 5.14
C GLU A 277 10.75 21.35 4.89
N ARG A 278 11.72 20.80 4.20
CA ARG A 278 11.84 19.36 3.98
C ARG A 278 13.27 18.90 4.22
N GLU A 279 13.41 17.67 4.69
CA GLU A 279 14.68 16.96 4.79
C GLU A 279 14.52 15.52 4.31
N VAL A 280 15.58 14.96 3.74
CA VAL A 280 15.69 13.52 3.43
C VAL A 280 16.53 12.88 4.52
N VAL A 281 15.99 11.90 5.19
CA VAL A 281 16.67 11.15 6.25
C VAL A 281 17.06 9.79 5.74
N TYR A 282 18.32 9.41 5.89
CA TYR A 282 18.84 8.07 5.64
C TYR A 282 19.11 7.35 6.96
N TYR A 283 18.80 6.05 7.08
CA TYR A 283 18.88 5.28 8.34
C TYR A 283 19.44 3.87 8.15
#